data_398e2af51b78ea7f2e1dcc0ccb31f386
#
_entry.id   398e2af51b78ea7f2e1dcc0ccb31f386
#
_cell.length_a   1.000
_cell.length_b   1.000
_cell.length_c   1.000
_cell.angle_alpha   90.00
_cell.angle_beta   90.00
_cell.angle_gamma   90.00
#
_symmetry.space_group_name_H-M   'P 1'
#
loop_
_entity.id
_entity.type
_entity.pdbx_description
1 polymer ?
#
loop_
_entity_poly.entity_id
_entity_poly.type
_entity_poly.pdbx_seq_one_letter_code
_entity_poly.pdbx_strand_id
1 'polypeptide(L)'
;MSTDEERIYSIALTQIPGVGHIGAKRLVDGMGSATDVFRYRTELPDRLPGVNRAVVAALDSPQALKRAEQEYEFARNNRISCFTLADEDYPSRLRECDDAPVVLFFKGKANLNALHIINMVGTRNATDYGKHICVSFLQELQMQCPDVLVVSGLAYGIDINAHRSALSVELPTVGVLAHGLDRIYPSLHRKTAIDMLRQGGLLTEFLSGTNPDKHNFISRNRIVAGISDATIVVESAAKGGSLITADIAGSYHRDCFAFPGRINDEYSKGCNRLIRDNKASLLLSAEDLVHAMGWNIPATFSGKVNVQRSLFPDLSEEEQKIVSILEK
;
A
#
# COMPACT_ATOMS: atom_id res chain seq x y z
N MET A 1 10.81 13.45 11.25
CA MET A 1 11.59 12.18 11.08
C MET A 1 11.69 11.47 12.42
N SER A 2 11.38 10.18 12.42
CA SER A 2 11.49 9.34 13.63
C SER A 2 12.95 9.21 14.10
N THR A 3 13.12 9.06 15.42
CA THR A 3 14.44 8.78 16.01
C THR A 3 14.85 7.32 15.73
N ASP A 4 16.15 7.02 15.88
CA ASP A 4 16.63 5.63 15.78
C ASP A 4 15.98 4.74 16.86
N GLU A 5 15.71 5.31 18.04
CA GLU A 5 15.02 4.64 19.14
C GLU A 5 13.60 4.25 18.74
N GLU A 6 12.81 5.17 18.13
CA GLU A 6 11.45 4.90 17.65
C GLU A 6 11.43 3.79 16.60
N ARG A 7 12.40 3.76 15.68
CA ARG A 7 12.53 2.68 14.70
C ARG A 7 12.80 1.33 15.35
N ILE A 8 13.72 1.28 16.31
CA ILE A 8 14.04 0.04 17.05
C ILE A 8 12.80 -0.45 17.82
N TYR A 9 12.09 0.41 18.54
CA TYR A 9 10.89 0.01 19.25
C TYR A 9 9.74 -0.38 18.32
N SER A 10 9.58 0.30 17.19
CA SER A 10 8.58 -0.09 16.17
C SER A 10 8.87 -1.49 15.61
N ILE A 11 10.15 -1.81 15.33
CA ILE A 11 10.57 -3.16 14.91
C ILE A 11 10.30 -4.16 16.05
N ALA A 12 10.71 -3.85 17.28
CA ALA A 12 10.51 -4.73 18.43
C ALA A 12 9.04 -5.06 18.65
N LEU A 13 8.14 -4.08 18.48
CA LEU A 13 6.70 -4.26 18.65
C LEU A 13 6.14 -5.32 17.71
N THR A 14 6.69 -5.45 16.49
CA THR A 14 6.28 -6.51 15.54
C THR A 14 6.69 -7.92 15.99
N GLN A 15 7.61 -8.03 16.95
CA GLN A 15 8.12 -9.31 17.46
C GLN A 15 7.45 -9.74 18.77
N ILE A 16 6.52 -8.93 19.29
CA ILE A 16 5.83 -9.22 20.55
C ILE A 16 4.73 -10.27 20.34
N PRO A 17 4.81 -11.44 21.00
CA PRO A 17 3.77 -12.45 20.89
C PRO A 17 2.38 -11.92 21.31
N GLY A 18 1.37 -12.23 20.50
CA GLY A 18 -0.01 -11.80 20.76
C GLY A 18 -0.33 -10.38 20.32
N VAL A 19 0.66 -9.62 19.83
CA VAL A 19 0.45 -8.32 19.21
C VAL A 19 0.51 -8.50 17.68
N GLY A 20 -0.65 -8.61 17.04
CA GLY A 20 -0.75 -8.64 15.57
C GLY A 20 -0.72 -7.22 14.99
N HIS A 21 -0.87 -7.10 13.66
CA HIS A 21 -0.79 -5.80 12.96
C HIS A 21 -1.75 -4.75 13.52
N ILE A 22 -3.05 -5.10 13.68
CA ILE A 22 -4.06 -4.21 14.26
C ILE A 22 -3.70 -3.84 15.70
N GLY A 23 -3.26 -4.81 16.50
CA GLY A 23 -2.85 -4.58 17.88
C GLY A 23 -1.66 -3.62 17.99
N ALA A 24 -0.64 -3.82 17.15
CA ALA A 24 0.54 -2.96 17.12
C ALA A 24 0.18 -1.52 16.75
N LYS A 25 -0.60 -1.35 15.67
CA LYS A 25 -1.07 -0.02 15.25
C LYS A 25 -1.89 0.65 16.34
N ARG A 26 -2.85 -0.06 16.95
CA ARG A 26 -3.68 0.45 18.05
C ARG A 26 -2.85 0.89 19.27
N LEU A 27 -1.80 0.14 19.60
CA LEU A 27 -0.88 0.52 20.70
C LEU A 27 -0.14 1.82 20.36
N VAL A 28 0.40 1.92 19.14
CA VAL A 28 1.13 3.14 18.70
C VAL A 28 0.18 4.34 18.60
N ASP A 29 -0.99 4.18 17.99
CA ASP A 29 -1.98 5.27 17.87
C ASP A 29 -2.45 5.77 19.25
N GLY A 30 -2.67 4.85 20.17
CA GLY A 30 -3.17 5.18 21.51
C GLY A 30 -2.12 5.77 22.46
N MET A 31 -0.83 5.43 22.26
CA MET A 31 0.27 5.94 23.09
C MET A 31 1.05 7.07 22.43
N GLY A 32 0.86 7.29 21.11
CA GLY A 32 1.54 8.31 20.32
C GLY A 32 2.84 7.84 19.67
N SER A 33 3.52 6.83 20.21
CA SER A 33 4.75 6.26 19.63
C SER A 33 5.00 4.84 20.11
N ALA A 34 5.80 4.07 19.37
CA ALA A 34 6.25 2.75 19.82
C ALA A 34 7.18 2.90 21.05
N THR A 35 7.99 3.94 21.08
CA THR A 35 8.82 4.28 22.26
C THR A 35 7.97 4.42 23.53
N ASP A 36 6.86 5.12 23.45
CA ASP A 36 5.98 5.32 24.62
C ASP A 36 5.21 4.03 24.99
N VAL A 37 4.88 3.17 24.02
CA VAL A 37 4.34 1.84 24.30
C VAL A 37 5.28 1.04 25.21
N PHE A 38 6.57 1.02 24.92
CA PHE A 38 7.56 0.31 25.76
C PHE A 38 7.86 1.04 27.06
N ARG A 39 7.97 2.37 27.04
CA ARG A 39 8.28 3.20 28.22
C ARG A 39 7.20 3.12 29.28
N TYR A 40 5.93 3.18 28.87
CA TYR A 40 4.76 3.19 29.78
C TYR A 40 3.98 1.88 29.76
N ARG A 41 4.65 0.75 29.44
CA ARG A 41 4.02 -0.56 29.27
C ARG A 41 3.18 -1.03 30.46
N THR A 42 3.57 -0.67 31.69
CA THR A 42 2.82 -1.02 32.90
C THR A 42 1.50 -0.27 33.05
N GLU A 43 1.38 0.89 32.40
CA GLU A 43 0.19 1.75 32.41
C GLU A 43 -0.77 1.44 31.25
N LEU A 44 -0.35 0.60 30.28
CA LEU A 44 -1.17 0.30 29.10
C LEU A 44 -2.58 -0.22 29.42
N PRO A 45 -2.80 -1.11 30.41
CA PRO A 45 -4.15 -1.57 30.73
C PRO A 45 -5.09 -0.45 31.22
N ASP A 46 -4.53 0.57 31.86
CA ASP A 46 -5.28 1.72 32.38
C ASP A 46 -5.55 2.76 31.27
N ARG A 47 -4.62 2.91 30.32
CA ARG A 47 -4.71 3.88 29.23
C ARG A 47 -5.47 3.38 28.03
N LEU A 48 -5.37 2.07 27.73
CA LEU A 48 -5.92 1.45 26.52
C LEU A 48 -6.81 0.26 26.86
N PRO A 49 -8.15 0.43 26.81
CA PRO A 49 -9.09 -0.65 27.09
C PRO A 49 -8.84 -1.88 26.19
N GLY A 50 -8.77 -3.07 26.81
CA GLY A 50 -8.57 -4.34 26.12
C GLY A 50 -7.11 -4.78 25.98
N VAL A 51 -6.12 -4.00 26.44
CA VAL A 51 -4.75 -4.47 26.61
C VAL A 51 -4.68 -5.35 27.86
N ASN A 52 -4.30 -6.61 27.69
CA ASN A 52 -4.21 -7.56 28.81
C ASN A 52 -2.79 -7.63 29.39
N ARG A 53 -2.68 -8.18 30.60
CA ARG A 53 -1.41 -8.33 31.30
C ARG A 53 -0.40 -9.22 30.56
N ALA A 54 -0.86 -10.13 29.70
CA ALA A 54 0.04 -10.98 28.91
C ALA A 54 0.80 -10.17 27.85
N VAL A 55 0.16 -9.18 27.21
CA VAL A 55 0.83 -8.24 26.30
C VAL A 55 1.85 -7.40 27.05
N VAL A 56 1.49 -6.87 28.24
CA VAL A 56 2.41 -6.08 29.08
C VAL A 56 3.67 -6.90 29.43
N ALA A 57 3.48 -8.15 29.85
CA ALA A 57 4.61 -9.04 30.19
C ALA A 57 5.47 -9.37 28.94
N ALA A 58 4.83 -9.52 27.77
CA ALA A 58 5.54 -9.82 26.52
C ALA A 58 6.39 -8.62 26.04
N LEU A 59 6.01 -7.39 26.36
CA LEU A 59 6.80 -6.18 26.05
C LEU A 59 8.13 -6.11 26.81
N ASP A 60 8.30 -6.87 27.89
CA ASP A 60 9.57 -7.00 28.63
C ASP A 60 10.58 -7.95 27.96
N SER A 61 10.33 -8.40 26.73
CA SER A 61 11.19 -9.37 26.01
C SER A 61 12.52 -8.77 25.56
N PRO A 62 13.66 -9.10 26.19
CA PRO A 62 14.97 -8.66 25.72
C PRO A 62 15.32 -9.21 24.32
N GLN A 63 14.76 -10.36 23.96
CA GLN A 63 14.98 -10.99 22.64
C GLN A 63 14.35 -10.16 21.53
N ALA A 64 13.16 -9.58 21.74
CA ALA A 64 12.49 -8.72 20.77
C ALA A 64 13.32 -7.45 20.49
N LEU A 65 13.84 -6.80 21.54
CA LEU A 65 14.71 -5.63 21.41
C LEU A 65 16.03 -5.97 20.70
N LYS A 66 16.70 -7.02 21.13
CA LYS A 66 17.94 -7.47 20.49
C LYS A 66 17.75 -7.80 19.02
N ARG A 67 16.63 -8.45 18.66
CA ARG A 67 16.31 -8.75 17.26
C ARG A 67 16.02 -7.47 16.46
N ALA A 68 15.37 -6.51 17.08
CA ALA A 68 15.07 -5.22 16.47
C ALA A 68 16.35 -4.40 16.20
N GLU A 69 17.27 -4.35 17.15
CA GLU A 69 18.58 -3.69 16.98
C GLU A 69 19.36 -4.32 15.82
N GLN A 70 19.41 -5.65 15.75
CA GLN A 70 20.08 -6.38 14.66
C GLN A 70 19.43 -6.07 13.30
N GLU A 71 18.11 -5.99 13.24
CA GLU A 71 17.40 -5.66 12.00
C GLU A 71 17.65 -4.20 11.58
N TYR A 72 17.63 -3.28 12.53
CA TYR A 72 17.89 -1.89 12.23
C TYR A 72 19.35 -1.68 11.74
N GLU A 73 20.30 -2.37 12.34
CA GLU A 73 21.70 -2.38 11.88
C GLU A 73 21.83 -3.00 10.48
N PHE A 74 21.14 -4.13 10.23
CA PHE A 74 21.07 -4.73 8.90
C PHE A 74 20.51 -3.75 7.86
N ALA A 75 19.43 -3.05 8.17
CA ALA A 75 18.82 -2.07 7.27
C ALA A 75 19.81 -0.93 6.95
N ARG A 76 20.46 -0.36 7.94
CA ARG A 76 21.48 0.71 7.76
C ARG A 76 22.64 0.25 6.88
N ASN A 77 23.22 -0.92 7.18
CA ASN A 77 24.38 -1.46 6.47
C ASN A 77 24.04 -1.79 4.99
N ASN A 78 22.78 -2.10 4.69
CA ASN A 78 22.31 -2.42 3.35
C ASN A 78 21.63 -1.24 2.62
N ARG A 79 21.65 -0.02 3.17
CA ARG A 79 20.97 1.17 2.63
C ARG A 79 19.49 0.90 2.38
N ILE A 80 18.83 0.31 3.35
CA ILE A 80 17.39 0.08 3.39
C ILE A 80 16.79 1.17 4.28
N SER A 81 15.83 1.91 3.75
CA SER A 81 15.06 2.86 4.54
C SER A 81 14.12 2.12 5.47
N CYS A 82 14.03 2.57 6.72
CA CYS A 82 13.10 2.05 7.71
C CYS A 82 12.12 3.17 8.05
N PHE A 83 10.86 3.02 7.65
CA PHE A 83 9.79 3.99 7.89
C PHE A 83 8.87 3.52 9.01
N THR A 84 8.56 4.39 9.94
CA THR A 84 7.54 4.19 10.98
C THR A 84 6.30 5.02 10.66
N LEU A 85 5.19 4.78 11.35
CA LEU A 85 3.93 5.54 11.13
C LEU A 85 4.10 7.06 11.30
N ALA A 86 5.10 7.52 12.06
CA ALA A 86 5.37 8.93 12.30
C ALA A 86 6.22 9.61 11.21
N ASP A 87 6.84 8.84 10.30
CA ASP A 87 7.67 9.40 9.24
C ASP A 87 6.80 9.96 8.10
N GLU A 88 7.15 11.13 7.56
CA GLU A 88 6.45 11.75 6.42
C GLU A 88 6.52 10.86 5.16
N ASP A 89 7.65 10.18 4.97
CA ASP A 89 7.86 9.26 3.84
C ASP A 89 7.11 7.93 3.97
N TYR A 90 6.48 7.65 5.13
CA TYR A 90 5.60 6.49 5.25
C TYR A 90 4.40 6.64 4.30
N PRO A 91 4.00 5.61 3.53
CA PRO A 91 2.89 5.70 2.58
C PRO A 91 1.60 6.19 3.25
N SER A 92 1.17 7.41 2.91
CA SER A 92 0.03 8.08 3.54
C SER A 92 -1.26 7.27 3.40
N ARG A 93 -1.49 6.71 2.20
CA ARG A 93 -2.66 5.85 1.94
C ARG A 93 -2.69 4.62 2.82
N LEU A 94 -1.54 3.99 3.04
CA LEU A 94 -1.43 2.80 3.90
C LEU A 94 -1.58 3.16 5.37
N ARG A 95 -1.12 4.34 5.80
CA ARG A 95 -1.28 4.84 7.18
C ARG A 95 -2.74 4.91 7.62
N GLU A 96 -3.65 5.20 6.68
CA GLU A 96 -5.11 5.29 6.92
C GLU A 96 -5.75 3.91 7.18
N CYS A 97 -5.09 2.81 6.80
CA CYS A 97 -5.63 1.47 7.02
C CYS A 97 -5.51 1.06 8.50
N ASP A 98 -6.55 0.42 9.05
CA ASP A 98 -6.61 0.00 10.47
C ASP A 98 -5.50 -1.01 10.84
N ASP A 99 -5.00 -1.75 9.87
CA ASP A 99 -3.95 -2.75 10.02
C ASP A 99 -2.63 -2.34 9.37
N ALA A 100 -2.40 -1.03 9.20
CA ALA A 100 -1.15 -0.50 8.67
C ALA A 100 0.06 -1.04 9.46
N PRO A 101 1.13 -1.49 8.77
CA PRO A 101 2.36 -1.90 9.44
C PRO A 101 2.96 -0.77 10.26
N VAL A 102 3.31 -1.00 11.51
CA VAL A 102 3.98 0.03 12.35
C VAL A 102 5.39 0.36 11.87
N VAL A 103 5.98 -0.53 11.04
CA VAL A 103 7.27 -0.34 10.41
C VAL A 103 7.29 -0.95 9.02
N LEU A 104 7.97 -0.28 8.08
CA LEU A 104 8.21 -0.72 6.71
C LEU A 104 9.68 -0.60 6.36
N PHE A 105 10.18 -1.56 5.62
CA PHE A 105 11.52 -1.57 5.05
C PHE A 105 11.45 -1.35 3.55
N PHE A 106 12.14 -0.33 3.06
CA PHE A 106 12.13 0.03 1.65
C PHE A 106 13.54 0.15 1.08
N LYS A 107 13.75 -0.44 -0.08
CA LYS A 107 14.97 -0.30 -0.86
C LYS A 107 14.63 0.11 -2.28
N GLY A 108 14.95 1.34 -2.65
CA GLY A 108 14.63 1.89 -3.98
C GLY A 108 14.68 3.40 -4.01
N LYS A 109 14.10 3.97 -5.07
CA LYS A 109 14.06 5.41 -5.32
C LYS A 109 12.65 5.95 -5.53
N ALA A 110 11.62 5.08 -5.64
CA ALA A 110 10.26 5.51 -5.88
C ALA A 110 9.74 6.36 -4.71
N ASN A 111 8.95 7.38 -5.05
CA ASN A 111 8.14 8.10 -4.08
C ASN A 111 6.92 7.24 -3.73
N LEU A 112 6.86 6.73 -2.50
CA LEU A 112 5.74 5.93 -2.01
C LEU A 112 4.46 6.75 -1.74
N ASN A 113 4.58 8.08 -1.83
CA ASN A 113 3.48 9.05 -1.79
C ASN A 113 3.27 9.74 -3.15
N ALA A 114 3.55 9.02 -4.26
CA ALA A 114 3.25 9.53 -5.60
C ALA A 114 1.79 9.95 -5.73
N LEU A 115 1.52 10.93 -6.61
CA LEU A 115 0.18 11.48 -6.81
C LEU A 115 -0.82 10.41 -7.21
N HIS A 116 -0.40 9.47 -8.08
CA HIS A 116 -1.22 8.37 -8.57
C HIS A 116 -0.50 7.05 -8.34
N ILE A 117 -1.15 6.13 -7.65
CA ILE A 117 -0.62 4.79 -7.35
C ILE A 117 -1.67 3.74 -7.70
N ILE A 118 -1.32 2.83 -8.60
CA ILE A 118 -2.15 1.66 -8.90
C ILE A 118 -1.46 0.39 -8.44
N ASN A 119 -2.23 -0.63 -8.12
CA ASN A 119 -1.68 -1.98 -8.10
C ASN A 119 -2.30 -2.86 -9.18
N MET A 120 -1.47 -3.73 -9.75
CA MET A 120 -1.89 -4.74 -10.72
C MET A 120 -1.65 -6.12 -10.15
N VAL A 121 -2.71 -6.91 -10.07
CA VAL A 121 -2.68 -8.26 -9.50
C VAL A 121 -3.40 -9.27 -10.41
N GLY A 122 -3.09 -10.56 -10.21
CA GLY A 122 -3.77 -11.58 -10.97
C GLY A 122 -3.29 -13.00 -10.68
N THR A 123 -3.64 -13.90 -11.60
CA THR A 123 -3.23 -15.29 -11.53
C THR A 123 -1.72 -15.47 -11.65
N ARG A 124 -1.18 -16.48 -10.97
CA ARG A 124 0.22 -16.89 -11.12
C ARG A 124 0.48 -17.57 -12.47
N ASN A 125 -0.55 -18.00 -13.16
CA ASN A 125 -0.51 -18.66 -14.47
C ASN A 125 -1.09 -17.70 -15.54
N ALA A 126 -0.44 -16.54 -15.72
CA ALA A 126 -0.87 -15.55 -16.72
C ALA A 126 -0.94 -16.17 -18.11
N THR A 127 -2.05 -15.97 -18.79
CA THR A 127 -2.19 -16.34 -20.20
C THR A 127 -1.54 -15.30 -21.10
N ASP A 128 -1.44 -15.57 -22.41
CA ASP A 128 -0.92 -14.56 -23.34
C ASP A 128 -1.85 -13.33 -23.42
N TYR A 129 -3.15 -13.50 -23.19
CA TYR A 129 -4.10 -12.40 -23.03
C TYR A 129 -3.74 -11.50 -21.85
N GLY A 130 -3.55 -12.06 -20.65
CA GLY A 130 -3.19 -11.28 -19.47
C GLY A 130 -1.82 -10.59 -19.58
N LYS A 131 -0.84 -11.27 -20.21
CA LYS A 131 0.47 -10.66 -20.50
C LYS A 131 0.33 -9.48 -21.47
N HIS A 132 -0.49 -9.63 -22.52
CA HIS A 132 -0.75 -8.57 -23.50
C HIS A 132 -1.42 -7.36 -22.83
N ILE A 133 -2.43 -7.59 -21.97
CA ILE A 133 -3.05 -6.52 -21.19
C ILE A 133 -2.02 -5.77 -20.37
N CYS A 134 -1.13 -6.46 -19.63
CA CYS A 134 -0.11 -5.78 -18.84
C CYS A 134 0.76 -4.84 -19.70
N VAL A 135 1.11 -5.25 -20.91
CA VAL A 135 1.93 -4.44 -21.84
C VAL A 135 1.12 -3.26 -22.40
N SER A 136 -0.02 -3.53 -23.05
CA SER A 136 -0.80 -2.48 -23.73
C SER A 136 -1.33 -1.44 -22.74
N PHE A 137 -1.90 -1.90 -21.63
CA PHE A 137 -2.46 -1.01 -20.60
C PHE A 137 -1.40 -0.08 -20.00
N LEU A 138 -0.21 -0.59 -19.65
CA LEU A 138 0.83 0.26 -19.06
C LEU A 138 1.50 1.17 -20.11
N GLN A 139 1.55 0.79 -21.38
CA GLN A 139 1.96 1.67 -22.48
C GLN A 139 0.98 2.84 -22.64
N GLU A 140 -0.32 2.57 -22.67
CA GLU A 140 -1.35 3.60 -22.77
C GLU A 140 -1.36 4.50 -21.52
N LEU A 141 -1.23 3.91 -20.32
CA LEU A 141 -1.25 4.64 -19.05
C LEU A 141 -0.05 5.57 -18.93
N GLN A 142 1.15 5.15 -19.37
CA GLN A 142 2.35 5.97 -19.37
C GLN A 142 2.18 7.25 -20.22
N MET A 143 1.47 7.16 -21.34
CA MET A 143 1.19 8.34 -22.19
C MET A 143 0.25 9.35 -21.53
N GLN A 144 -0.63 8.90 -20.65
CA GLN A 144 -1.63 9.75 -19.98
C GLN A 144 -1.18 10.19 -18.57
N CYS A 145 -0.50 9.31 -17.84
CA CYS A 145 -0.05 9.52 -16.45
C CYS A 145 1.40 9.03 -16.32
N PRO A 146 2.40 9.76 -16.80
CA PRO A 146 3.80 9.32 -16.84
C PRO A 146 4.44 9.11 -15.45
N ASP A 147 3.85 9.69 -14.40
CA ASP A 147 4.36 9.61 -13.03
C ASP A 147 3.60 8.60 -12.16
N VAL A 148 2.73 7.76 -12.75
CA VAL A 148 1.99 6.77 -12.00
C VAL A 148 2.92 5.70 -11.42
N LEU A 149 2.79 5.43 -10.11
CA LEU A 149 3.52 4.33 -9.47
C LEU A 149 2.73 3.02 -9.61
N VAL A 150 3.38 2.01 -10.18
CA VAL A 150 2.80 0.66 -10.34
C VAL A 150 3.27 -0.23 -9.19
N VAL A 151 2.35 -0.75 -8.39
CA VAL A 151 2.63 -1.65 -7.27
C VAL A 151 2.16 -3.06 -7.59
N SER A 152 2.93 -4.07 -7.20
CA SER A 152 2.50 -5.47 -7.27
C SER A 152 3.31 -6.34 -6.31
N GLY A 153 3.08 -7.66 -6.34
CA GLY A 153 3.64 -8.57 -5.35
C GLY A 153 4.92 -9.31 -5.77
N LEU A 154 5.47 -9.03 -6.94
CA LEU A 154 6.63 -9.74 -7.49
C LEU A 154 6.40 -11.27 -7.61
N ALA A 155 5.17 -11.75 -7.58
CA ALA A 155 4.81 -13.16 -7.75
C ALA A 155 4.90 -13.60 -9.21
N TYR A 156 4.75 -14.90 -9.47
CA TYR A 156 4.61 -15.42 -10.84
C TYR A 156 3.36 -14.83 -11.52
N GLY A 157 3.30 -14.90 -12.84
CA GLY A 157 2.14 -14.55 -13.65
C GLY A 157 1.95 -13.05 -13.80
N ILE A 158 0.80 -12.52 -13.43
CA ILE A 158 0.45 -11.11 -13.66
C ILE A 158 1.41 -10.17 -12.96
N ASP A 159 1.78 -10.41 -11.71
CA ASP A 159 2.62 -9.51 -10.93
C ASP A 159 3.96 -9.22 -11.64
N ILE A 160 4.68 -10.27 -12.03
CA ILE A 160 5.97 -10.11 -12.72
C ILE A 160 5.83 -9.47 -14.11
N ASN A 161 4.72 -9.73 -14.81
CA ASN A 161 4.47 -9.11 -16.10
C ASN A 161 4.13 -7.63 -15.95
N ALA A 162 3.37 -7.23 -14.94
CA ALA A 162 3.11 -5.84 -14.60
C ALA A 162 4.43 -5.09 -14.31
N HIS A 163 5.31 -5.66 -13.47
CA HIS A 163 6.61 -5.03 -13.21
C HIS A 163 7.48 -4.89 -14.46
N ARG A 164 7.57 -5.93 -15.28
CA ARG A 164 8.36 -5.90 -16.53
C ARG A 164 7.80 -4.90 -17.53
N SER A 165 6.49 -4.84 -17.66
CA SER A 165 5.82 -3.87 -18.53
C SER A 165 6.02 -2.43 -18.05
N ALA A 166 5.90 -2.18 -16.74
CA ALA A 166 6.19 -0.87 -16.16
C ALA A 166 7.64 -0.44 -16.42
N LEU A 167 8.61 -1.34 -16.18
CA LEU A 167 10.02 -1.08 -16.46
C LEU A 167 10.28 -0.78 -17.95
N SER A 168 9.60 -1.46 -18.88
CA SER A 168 9.80 -1.28 -20.32
C SER A 168 9.31 0.07 -20.85
N VAL A 169 8.41 0.72 -20.13
CA VAL A 169 7.86 2.06 -20.44
C VAL A 169 8.30 3.13 -19.43
N GLU A 170 9.35 2.84 -18.68
CA GLU A 170 9.97 3.75 -17.70
C GLU A 170 9.04 4.21 -16.55
N LEU A 171 7.92 3.53 -16.31
CA LEU A 171 7.07 3.78 -15.14
C LEU A 171 7.75 3.25 -13.87
N PRO A 172 7.75 4.02 -12.77
CA PRO A 172 8.24 3.54 -11.49
C PRO A 172 7.39 2.36 -11.00
N THR A 173 8.06 1.33 -10.46
CA THR A 173 7.35 0.15 -9.98
C THR A 173 7.92 -0.40 -8.69
N VAL A 174 7.04 -0.73 -7.72
CA VAL A 174 7.40 -1.22 -6.39
C VAL A 174 6.86 -2.63 -6.18
N GLY A 175 7.78 -3.55 -5.87
CA GLY A 175 7.45 -4.90 -5.46
C GLY A 175 7.27 -5.00 -3.96
N VAL A 176 6.07 -5.32 -3.49
CA VAL A 176 5.83 -5.62 -2.09
C VAL A 176 6.14 -7.09 -1.85
N LEU A 177 7.00 -7.39 -0.88
CA LEU A 177 7.51 -8.74 -0.65
C LEU A 177 6.85 -9.41 0.56
N ALA A 178 6.74 -10.74 0.52
CA ALA A 178 6.22 -11.57 1.61
C ALA A 178 7.35 -12.20 2.47
N HIS A 179 8.51 -11.56 2.47
CA HIS A 179 9.74 -12.00 3.16
C HIS A 179 10.68 -10.79 3.35
N GLY A 180 11.76 -10.95 4.09
CA GLY A 180 12.75 -9.91 4.32
C GLY A 180 13.54 -9.52 3.07
N LEU A 181 14.18 -8.34 3.10
CA LEU A 181 14.99 -7.80 1.98
C LEU A 181 16.39 -8.46 1.86
N ASP A 182 16.67 -9.47 2.65
CA ASP A 182 17.91 -10.28 2.59
C ASP A 182 17.92 -11.25 1.39
N ARG A 183 16.77 -11.49 0.77
CA ARG A 183 16.60 -12.43 -0.36
C ARG A 183 15.56 -11.96 -1.35
N ILE A 184 15.52 -12.62 -2.51
CA ILE A 184 14.47 -12.44 -3.52
C ILE A 184 13.79 -13.77 -3.77
N TYR A 185 12.47 -13.77 -3.66
CA TYR A 185 11.63 -14.90 -4.01
C TYR A 185 10.46 -14.46 -4.91
N PRO A 186 10.20 -15.15 -6.02
CA PRO A 186 10.98 -16.26 -6.58
C PRO A 186 12.37 -15.82 -7.09
N SER A 187 13.37 -16.70 -6.98
CA SER A 187 14.75 -16.39 -7.43
C SER A 187 14.86 -16.05 -8.92
N LEU A 188 13.96 -16.59 -9.74
CA LEU A 188 13.83 -16.27 -11.18
C LEU A 188 13.50 -14.80 -11.45
N HIS A 189 12.94 -14.09 -10.48
CA HIS A 189 12.60 -12.66 -10.61
C HIS A 189 13.72 -11.72 -10.15
N ARG A 190 14.90 -12.28 -9.75
CA ARG A 190 16.03 -11.49 -9.22
C ARG A 190 16.48 -10.39 -10.18
N LYS A 191 16.58 -10.66 -11.48
CA LYS A 191 16.97 -9.64 -12.47
C LYS A 191 15.97 -8.49 -12.47
N THR A 192 14.68 -8.78 -12.58
CA THR A 192 13.62 -7.76 -12.55
C THR A 192 13.66 -6.96 -11.25
N ALA A 193 13.82 -7.62 -10.09
CA ALA A 193 13.93 -6.95 -8.79
C ALA A 193 15.12 -5.98 -8.72
N ILE A 194 16.27 -6.33 -9.33
CA ILE A 194 17.43 -5.44 -9.41
C ILE A 194 17.14 -4.24 -10.33
N ASP A 195 16.50 -4.46 -11.47
CA ASP A 195 16.15 -3.40 -12.41
C ASP A 195 15.16 -2.41 -11.77
N MET A 196 14.21 -2.90 -10.96
CA MET A 196 13.26 -2.08 -10.19
C MET A 196 13.96 -1.11 -9.23
N LEU A 197 15.11 -1.44 -8.65
CA LEU A 197 15.82 -0.56 -7.72
C LEU A 197 16.30 0.75 -8.36
N ARG A 198 16.33 0.84 -9.68
CA ARG A 198 16.83 2.04 -10.39
C ARG A 198 15.80 3.15 -10.45
N GLN A 199 14.52 2.81 -10.64
CA GLN A 199 13.41 3.77 -10.80
C GLN A 199 12.21 3.50 -9.90
N GLY A 200 12.17 2.35 -9.24
CA GLY A 200 11.12 1.88 -8.35
C GLY A 200 11.70 1.45 -7.02
N GLY A 201 11.36 0.22 -6.60
CA GLY A 201 11.92 -0.34 -5.37
C GLY A 201 11.28 -1.65 -4.91
N LEU A 202 11.72 -2.08 -3.74
CA LEU A 202 11.21 -3.25 -3.03
C LEU A 202 10.77 -2.82 -1.63
N LEU A 203 9.59 -3.21 -1.22
CA LEU A 203 8.95 -2.85 0.04
C LEU A 203 8.56 -4.11 0.82
N THR A 204 8.74 -4.12 2.12
CA THR A 204 8.27 -5.21 2.99
C THR A 204 8.05 -4.73 4.42
N GLU A 205 7.19 -5.44 5.16
CA GLU A 205 7.07 -5.34 6.62
C GLU A 205 7.88 -6.43 7.36
N PHE A 206 8.36 -7.43 6.62
CA PHE A 206 9.02 -8.60 7.21
C PHE A 206 10.50 -8.36 7.45
N LEU A 207 10.99 -8.83 8.60
CA LEU A 207 12.39 -8.77 8.98
C LEU A 207 13.25 -9.69 8.11
N SER A 208 14.54 -9.38 8.01
CA SER A 208 15.55 -10.26 7.40
C SER A 208 15.50 -11.65 8.03
N GLY A 209 15.75 -12.69 7.23
CA GLY A 209 15.63 -14.08 7.67
C GLY A 209 14.20 -14.65 7.60
N THR A 210 13.17 -13.83 7.41
CA THR A 210 11.79 -14.31 7.23
C THR A 210 11.66 -15.08 5.92
N ASN A 211 11.17 -16.32 5.99
CA ASN A 211 10.94 -17.14 4.81
C ASN A 211 9.62 -16.80 4.12
N PRO A 212 9.55 -16.93 2.78
CA PRO A 212 8.31 -16.77 2.04
C PRO A 212 7.41 -17.98 2.29
N ASP A 213 6.36 -17.81 3.06
CA ASP A 213 5.34 -18.82 3.31
C ASP A 213 3.95 -18.38 2.87
N LYS A 214 2.98 -19.31 2.87
CA LYS A 214 1.63 -19.03 2.39
C LYS A 214 0.92 -17.93 3.19
N HIS A 215 1.13 -17.90 4.50
CA HIS A 215 0.51 -16.90 5.37
C HIS A 215 1.04 -15.51 5.06
N ASN A 216 2.35 -15.36 4.91
CA ASN A 216 2.99 -14.08 4.60
C ASN A 216 2.53 -13.51 3.24
N PHE A 217 2.29 -14.37 2.23
CA PHE A 217 1.74 -13.93 0.95
C PHE A 217 0.34 -13.32 1.09
N ILE A 218 -0.51 -13.90 1.95
CA ILE A 218 -1.86 -13.37 2.19
C ILE A 218 -1.77 -12.08 2.99
N SER A 219 -0.98 -12.07 4.06
CA SER A 219 -0.78 -10.89 4.91
C SER A 219 -0.25 -9.69 4.12
N ARG A 220 0.74 -9.90 3.24
CA ARG A 220 1.34 -8.88 2.41
C ARG A 220 0.35 -8.19 1.46
N ASN A 221 -0.69 -8.91 0.98
CA ASN A 221 -1.64 -8.35 0.02
C ASN A 221 -2.36 -7.10 0.54
N ARG A 222 -2.51 -6.96 1.87
CA ARG A 222 -3.09 -5.75 2.47
C ARG A 222 -2.21 -4.52 2.22
N ILE A 223 -0.89 -4.68 2.17
CA ILE A 223 0.03 -3.58 1.86
C ILE A 223 -0.11 -3.20 0.39
N VAL A 224 -0.21 -4.19 -0.52
CA VAL A 224 -0.43 -3.93 -1.95
C VAL A 224 -1.72 -3.15 -2.18
N ALA A 225 -2.82 -3.56 -1.54
CA ALA A 225 -4.11 -2.87 -1.64
C ALA A 225 -4.07 -1.49 -0.97
N GLY A 226 -3.54 -1.41 0.26
CA GLY A 226 -3.59 -0.21 1.09
C GLY A 226 -2.73 0.95 0.61
N ILE A 227 -1.61 0.68 -0.08
CA ILE A 227 -0.73 1.72 -0.62
C ILE A 227 -1.26 2.37 -1.90
N SER A 228 -2.25 1.76 -2.56
CA SER A 228 -2.70 2.13 -3.90
C SER A 228 -4.04 2.88 -3.87
N ASP A 229 -4.26 3.76 -4.85
CA ASP A 229 -5.56 4.39 -5.11
C ASP A 229 -6.54 3.38 -5.69
N ALA A 230 -6.06 2.55 -6.62
CA ALA A 230 -6.88 1.57 -7.32
C ALA A 230 -6.19 0.19 -7.41
N THR A 231 -7.00 -0.86 -7.30
CA THR A 231 -6.61 -2.26 -7.53
C THR A 231 -7.13 -2.74 -8.88
N ILE A 232 -6.23 -3.20 -9.75
CA ILE A 232 -6.55 -3.70 -11.08
C ILE A 232 -6.33 -5.21 -11.13
N VAL A 233 -7.40 -5.97 -11.30
CA VAL A 233 -7.36 -7.43 -11.45
C VAL A 233 -7.33 -7.77 -12.94
N VAL A 234 -6.16 -8.24 -13.44
CA VAL A 234 -5.95 -8.51 -14.86
C VAL A 234 -6.53 -9.87 -15.27
N GLU A 235 -6.23 -10.91 -14.53
CA GLU A 235 -6.76 -12.26 -14.71
C GLU A 235 -6.92 -12.94 -13.35
N SER A 236 -7.99 -13.70 -13.16
CA SER A 236 -8.18 -14.52 -11.96
C SER A 236 -9.07 -15.73 -12.22
N ALA A 237 -8.66 -16.89 -11.70
CA ALA A 237 -9.57 -18.02 -11.58
C ALA A 237 -10.69 -17.73 -10.55
N ALA A 238 -11.72 -18.55 -10.53
CA ALA A 238 -12.86 -18.40 -9.61
C ALA A 238 -12.48 -18.37 -8.11
N LYS A 239 -11.31 -18.93 -7.75
CA LYS A 239 -10.73 -18.93 -6.40
C LYS A 239 -9.25 -18.51 -6.48
N GLY A 240 -8.99 -17.28 -6.90
CA GLY A 240 -7.63 -16.72 -7.01
C GLY A 240 -7.23 -15.86 -5.82
N GLY A 241 -5.92 -15.80 -5.52
CA GLY A 241 -5.37 -14.92 -4.47
C GLY A 241 -5.57 -13.42 -4.77
N SER A 242 -5.66 -13.05 -6.04
CA SER A 242 -5.97 -11.68 -6.47
C SER A 242 -7.38 -11.21 -6.06
N LEU A 243 -8.33 -12.14 -5.92
CA LEU A 243 -9.66 -11.81 -5.40
C LEU A 243 -9.61 -11.42 -3.91
N ILE A 244 -8.68 -11.98 -3.14
CA ILE A 244 -8.44 -11.57 -1.75
C ILE A 244 -7.94 -10.13 -1.72
N THR A 245 -7.01 -9.77 -2.61
CA THR A 245 -6.51 -8.39 -2.73
C THR A 245 -7.62 -7.42 -3.10
N ALA A 246 -8.51 -7.80 -4.03
CA ALA A 246 -9.67 -7.00 -4.41
C ALA A 246 -10.67 -6.82 -3.23
N ASP A 247 -10.95 -7.89 -2.48
CA ASP A 247 -11.82 -7.81 -1.29
C ASP A 247 -11.19 -6.91 -0.20
N ILE A 248 -9.87 -6.97 0.00
CA ILE A 248 -9.15 -6.09 0.94
C ILE A 248 -9.22 -4.63 0.46
N ALA A 249 -8.98 -4.36 -0.84
CA ALA A 249 -9.09 -3.00 -1.40
C ALA A 249 -10.48 -2.41 -1.15
N GLY A 250 -11.53 -3.19 -1.39
CA GLY A 250 -12.89 -2.79 -1.08
C GLY A 250 -13.12 -2.49 0.41
N SER A 251 -12.50 -3.24 1.34
CA SER A 251 -12.57 -2.98 2.78
C SER A 251 -11.86 -1.69 3.20
N TYR A 252 -10.88 -1.25 2.42
CA TYR A 252 -10.18 0.04 2.61
C TYR A 252 -10.82 1.19 1.82
N HIS A 253 -11.99 0.96 1.21
CA HIS A 253 -12.67 1.95 0.36
C HIS A 253 -11.81 2.43 -0.81
N ARG A 254 -10.96 1.54 -1.35
CA ARG A 254 -10.16 1.79 -2.56
C ARG A 254 -10.90 1.25 -3.77
N ASP A 255 -10.77 1.96 -4.88
CA ASP A 255 -11.38 1.54 -6.14
C ASP A 255 -10.82 0.21 -6.63
N CYS A 256 -11.70 -0.61 -7.20
CA CYS A 256 -11.32 -1.88 -7.78
C CYS A 256 -11.81 -1.97 -9.22
N PHE A 257 -10.93 -2.40 -10.10
CA PHE A 257 -11.19 -2.59 -11.53
C PHE A 257 -10.82 -4.01 -11.94
N ALA A 258 -11.50 -4.52 -12.96
CA ALA A 258 -11.18 -5.83 -13.50
C ALA A 258 -11.30 -5.84 -15.02
N PHE A 259 -10.32 -6.43 -15.70
CA PHE A 259 -10.42 -6.70 -17.12
C PHE A 259 -11.37 -7.88 -17.35
N PRO A 260 -12.34 -7.74 -18.26
CA PRO A 260 -13.25 -8.82 -18.62
C PRO A 260 -12.51 -9.86 -19.47
N GLY A 261 -13.07 -11.04 -19.55
CA GLY A 261 -12.60 -12.06 -20.47
C GLY A 261 -13.71 -13.02 -20.87
N ARG A 262 -13.39 -14.03 -21.67
CA ARG A 262 -14.40 -14.99 -22.17
C ARG A 262 -14.99 -15.79 -21.01
N ILE A 263 -16.29 -16.04 -21.05
CA ILE A 263 -17.02 -16.75 -19.97
C ILE A 263 -16.50 -18.17 -19.70
N ASN A 264 -15.95 -18.83 -20.72
CA ASN A 264 -15.43 -20.19 -20.60
C ASN A 264 -13.95 -20.25 -20.18
N ASP A 265 -13.22 -19.13 -20.21
CA ASP A 265 -11.79 -19.09 -19.87
C ASP A 265 -11.61 -19.16 -18.35
N GLU A 266 -10.76 -20.09 -17.91
CA GLU A 266 -10.54 -20.39 -16.48
C GLU A 266 -10.12 -19.14 -15.70
N TYR A 267 -9.19 -18.34 -16.25
CA TYR A 267 -8.62 -17.16 -15.58
C TYR A 267 -9.43 -15.87 -15.82
N SER A 268 -10.54 -15.94 -16.55
CA SER A 268 -11.50 -14.84 -16.68
C SER A 268 -12.64 -14.92 -15.67
N LYS A 269 -12.91 -16.12 -15.12
CA LYS A 269 -14.06 -16.37 -14.23
C LYS A 269 -14.06 -15.49 -12.98
N GLY A 270 -12.88 -15.23 -12.39
CA GLY A 270 -12.75 -14.39 -11.21
C GLY A 270 -13.03 -12.92 -11.51
N CYS A 271 -12.44 -12.38 -12.58
CA CYS A 271 -12.67 -11.01 -13.04
C CYS A 271 -14.13 -10.77 -13.40
N ASN A 272 -14.71 -11.64 -14.24
CA ASN A 272 -16.11 -11.55 -14.65
C ASN A 272 -17.06 -11.62 -13.44
N ARG A 273 -16.70 -12.39 -12.39
CA ARG A 273 -17.47 -12.44 -11.15
C ARG A 273 -17.37 -11.14 -10.36
N LEU A 274 -16.16 -10.55 -10.21
CA LEU A 274 -16.01 -9.27 -9.54
C LEU A 274 -16.87 -8.18 -10.20
N ILE A 275 -16.87 -8.12 -11.54
CA ILE A 275 -17.67 -7.17 -12.32
C ILE A 275 -19.15 -7.43 -12.10
N ARG A 276 -19.60 -8.68 -12.28
CA ARG A 276 -21.02 -9.06 -12.10
C ARG A 276 -21.55 -8.74 -10.71
N ASP A 277 -20.72 -8.96 -9.68
CA ASP A 277 -21.10 -8.79 -8.28
C ASP A 277 -20.90 -7.32 -7.80
N ASN A 278 -20.60 -6.39 -8.71
CA ASN A 278 -20.30 -4.97 -8.46
C ASN A 278 -19.19 -4.74 -7.42
N LYS A 279 -18.21 -5.65 -7.37
CA LYS A 279 -17.00 -5.53 -6.53
C LYS A 279 -15.83 -4.90 -7.27
N ALA A 280 -15.92 -4.82 -8.59
CA ALA A 280 -14.96 -4.13 -9.45
C ALA A 280 -15.69 -3.50 -10.63
N SER A 281 -15.25 -2.30 -11.02
CA SER A 281 -15.67 -1.69 -12.27
C SER A 281 -15.00 -2.40 -13.46
N LEU A 282 -15.73 -2.51 -14.56
CA LEU A 282 -15.19 -3.02 -15.81
C LEU A 282 -14.11 -2.06 -16.32
N LEU A 283 -12.97 -2.62 -16.72
CA LEU A 283 -11.84 -1.86 -17.30
C LEU A 283 -11.50 -2.41 -18.69
N LEU A 284 -11.44 -1.55 -19.69
CA LEU A 284 -11.09 -1.91 -21.06
C LEU A 284 -9.80 -1.23 -21.53
N SER A 285 -9.49 -0.03 -21.01
CA SER A 285 -8.37 0.81 -21.43
C SER A 285 -7.77 1.61 -20.27
N ALA A 286 -6.62 2.24 -20.47
CA ALA A 286 -6.07 3.19 -19.52
C ALA A 286 -6.92 4.47 -19.45
N GLU A 287 -7.57 4.88 -20.55
CA GLU A 287 -8.49 6.02 -20.58
C GLU A 287 -9.67 5.81 -19.62
N ASP A 288 -10.25 4.60 -19.58
CA ASP A 288 -11.33 4.26 -18.65
C ASP A 288 -10.89 4.46 -17.19
N LEU A 289 -9.66 4.00 -16.84
CA LEU A 289 -9.11 4.18 -15.50
C LEU A 289 -8.95 5.66 -15.17
N VAL A 290 -8.28 6.41 -16.04
CA VAL A 290 -7.96 7.83 -15.84
C VAL A 290 -9.25 8.64 -15.69
N HIS A 291 -10.27 8.35 -16.50
CA HIS A 291 -11.59 8.97 -16.40
C HIS A 291 -12.31 8.59 -15.10
N ALA A 292 -12.37 7.30 -14.75
CA ALA A 292 -13.05 6.82 -13.54
C ALA A 292 -12.41 7.39 -12.26
N MET A 293 -11.07 7.52 -12.25
CA MET A 293 -10.31 8.08 -11.12
C MET A 293 -10.29 9.63 -11.11
N GLY A 294 -10.84 10.28 -12.12
CA GLY A 294 -10.82 11.75 -12.22
C GLY A 294 -9.42 12.35 -12.41
N TRP A 295 -8.46 11.60 -12.95
CA TRP A 295 -7.06 12.05 -13.13
C TRP A 295 -6.86 12.97 -14.32
N ASN A 296 -7.85 13.10 -15.20
CA ASN A 296 -7.86 13.97 -16.38
C ASN A 296 -8.15 15.47 -16.07
N ILE A 297 -8.15 15.88 -14.81
CA ILE A 297 -8.35 17.29 -14.50
C ILE A 297 -7.08 18.03 -14.94
N PRO A 298 -7.13 18.88 -16.01
CA PRO A 298 -5.96 19.63 -16.41
C PRO A 298 -5.48 20.48 -15.23
N ALA A 299 -4.16 20.49 -14.97
CA ALA A 299 -3.53 21.38 -13.99
C ALA A 299 -3.78 22.90 -14.25
N THR A 300 -4.57 23.23 -15.27
CA THR A 300 -4.97 24.59 -15.64
C THR A 300 -6.05 25.21 -14.75
N PHE A 301 -6.57 24.50 -13.73
CA PHE A 301 -7.36 25.14 -12.68
C PHE A 301 -6.51 25.74 -11.54
N SER A 302 -5.26 26.13 -11.79
CA SER A 302 -4.53 27.09 -10.93
C SER A 302 -4.96 28.54 -11.18
N GLY A 303 -5.97 28.75 -11.97
CA GLY A 303 -6.73 30.02 -11.95
C GLY A 303 -7.50 30.06 -10.64
N LYS A 304 -7.30 31.12 -9.85
CA LYS A 304 -8.09 31.43 -8.67
C LYS A 304 -9.56 31.15 -8.98
N VAL A 305 -10.04 29.96 -8.62
CA VAL A 305 -11.48 29.71 -8.63
C VAL A 305 -12.03 30.41 -7.38
N ASN A 306 -12.20 31.70 -7.50
CA ASN A 306 -13.17 32.42 -6.69
C ASN A 306 -14.57 31.96 -7.14
N VAL A 307 -14.93 30.72 -6.81
CA VAL A 307 -16.31 30.25 -6.92
C VAL A 307 -16.75 29.77 -5.55
N GLN A 308 -16.58 30.62 -4.58
CA GLN A 308 -17.60 30.71 -3.56
C GLN A 308 -18.67 31.62 -4.14
N ARG A 309 -19.61 31.10 -4.93
CA ARG A 309 -20.91 31.73 -5.13
C ARG A 309 -21.47 31.87 -3.73
N SER A 310 -21.71 33.15 -3.32
CA SER A 310 -22.43 33.44 -2.09
C SER A 310 -23.64 32.52 -2.04
N LEU A 311 -23.71 31.64 -1.06
CA LEU A 311 -24.86 30.76 -0.83
C LEU A 311 -26.14 31.56 -0.56
N PHE A 312 -25.98 32.87 -0.27
CA PHE A 312 -27.03 33.81 0.02
C PHE A 312 -26.77 35.12 -0.77
N PRO A 313 -27.21 35.19 -2.05
CA PRO A 313 -26.99 36.36 -2.88
C PRO A 313 -27.74 37.63 -2.41
N ASP A 314 -28.68 37.47 -1.48
CA ASP A 314 -29.58 38.55 -1.01
C ASP A 314 -29.46 38.79 0.51
N LEU A 315 -28.27 38.80 1.05
CA LEU A 315 -28.04 39.16 2.45
C LEU A 315 -28.32 40.65 2.66
N SER A 316 -29.11 40.99 3.68
CA SER A 316 -29.31 42.38 4.14
C SER A 316 -27.99 42.98 4.64
N GLU A 317 -27.91 44.33 4.69
CA GLU A 317 -26.68 45.01 5.17
C GLU A 317 -26.25 44.60 6.58
N GLU A 318 -27.20 44.19 7.43
CA GLU A 318 -26.92 43.71 8.77
C GLU A 318 -26.34 42.27 8.79
N GLU A 319 -26.86 41.40 7.93
CA GLU A 319 -26.34 40.03 7.75
C GLU A 319 -24.96 40.00 7.13
N GLN A 320 -24.67 40.91 6.18
CA GLN A 320 -23.33 41.11 5.60
C GLN A 320 -22.30 41.51 6.66
N LYS A 321 -22.67 42.34 7.63
CA LYS A 321 -21.80 42.72 8.76
C LYS A 321 -21.49 41.52 9.65
N ILE A 322 -22.46 40.64 9.91
CA ILE A 322 -22.26 39.43 10.70
C ILE A 322 -21.30 38.46 9.98
N VAL A 323 -21.51 38.23 8.69
CA VAL A 323 -20.64 37.35 7.88
C VAL A 323 -19.21 37.90 7.85
N SER A 324 -19.02 39.21 7.68
CA SER A 324 -17.68 39.82 7.66
C SER A 324 -16.92 39.76 9.00
N ILE A 325 -17.62 39.52 10.12
CA ILE A 325 -17.01 39.31 11.43
C ILE A 325 -16.61 37.86 11.63
N LEU A 326 -17.33 36.92 11.00
CA LEU A 326 -17.07 35.47 11.09
C LEU A 326 -15.97 34.99 10.12
N GLU A 327 -15.61 35.80 9.11
CA GLU A 327 -14.52 35.53 8.15
C GLU A 327 -13.14 36.02 8.63
N LYS A 328 -13.03 36.58 9.83
CA LYS A 328 -11.78 36.98 10.51
C LYS A 328 -11.35 35.97 11.54
#